data_ccc5ec7d76cb568c892f9aa41bdc2d32
#
_entry.id   ccc5ec7d76cb568c892f9aa41bdc2d32
#
_cell.length_a   1.000
_cell.length_b   1.000
_cell.length_c   1.000
_cell.angle_alpha   90.00
_cell.angle_beta   90.00
_cell.angle_gamma   90.00
#
_symmetry.space_group_name_H-M   'P 1'
#
loop_
_entity.id
_entity.type
_entity.pdbx_description
1 polymer ?
#
loop_
_entity_poly.entity_id
_entity_poly.type
_entity_poly.pdbx_seq_one_letter_code
_entity_poly.pdbx_strand_id
1 'polypeptide(L)'
;RSSAASDVYKRQDIDNGFYVKPAIVEMKTHTNDMNTETFAPILYVMPYQHLSQAIDLQNSVQQGLSSSIFTNNLKESELFLGPEGSDCGIANVNIGTSGAEIGGAFGGEKDTGGGRESGSDAWKSYMRRMTATLNYGSDLPLAQGVEFDDK
;
A
#
# COMPACT_ATOMS: atom_id res chain seq x y z
N ARG A 1 21.91 13.40 -21.91
CA ARG A 1 20.74 13.89 -22.63
C ARG A 1 19.59 13.02 -22.19
N SER A 2 18.72 13.56 -21.35
CA SER A 2 17.43 12.98 -21.06
C SER A 2 16.73 12.76 -22.40
N SER A 3 16.43 11.52 -22.77
CA SER A 3 15.46 11.29 -23.83
C SER A 3 14.13 11.67 -23.22
N ALA A 4 13.76 12.90 -23.49
CA ALA A 4 12.44 13.41 -23.15
C ALA A 4 11.38 12.40 -23.56
N ALA A 5 10.38 12.27 -22.72
CA ALA A 5 9.14 11.62 -23.06
C ALA A 5 8.75 12.06 -24.47
N SER A 6 9.03 11.19 -25.45
CA SER A 6 8.76 11.50 -26.83
C SER A 6 7.25 11.46 -27.03
N ASP A 7 6.75 12.59 -27.45
CA ASP A 7 5.46 12.80 -28.07
C ASP A 7 4.25 12.12 -27.41
N VAL A 8 3.70 12.80 -26.44
CA VAL A 8 2.31 12.58 -26.06
C VAL A 8 1.44 13.03 -27.24
N TYR A 9 1.14 12.09 -28.14
CA TYR A 9 0.23 12.36 -29.25
C TYR A 9 -1.18 12.59 -28.70
N LYS A 10 -1.58 13.85 -28.69
CA LYS A 10 -2.97 14.24 -28.41
C LYS A 10 -3.84 13.73 -29.57
N ARG A 11 -4.82 12.89 -29.29
CA ARG A 11 -5.84 12.53 -30.26
C ARG A 11 -6.74 13.76 -30.45
N GLN A 12 -6.70 14.38 -31.63
CA GLN A 12 -7.38 15.65 -31.90
C GLN A 12 -8.86 15.53 -32.30
N ASP A 13 -9.37 14.31 -32.41
CA ASP A 13 -10.69 14.06 -33.03
C ASP A 13 -11.83 13.90 -32.01
N ILE A 14 -11.61 14.22 -30.72
CA ILE A 14 -12.65 14.13 -29.69
C ILE A 14 -12.77 15.48 -29.02
N ASP A 15 -13.87 16.15 -29.26
CA ASP A 15 -14.25 17.36 -28.56
C ASP A 15 -14.52 17.07 -27.08
N ASN A 16 -13.81 17.74 -26.19
CA ASN A 16 -13.88 17.64 -24.72
C ASN A 16 -13.10 16.47 -24.08
N GLY A 17 -11.82 16.67 -23.84
CA GLY A 17 -10.99 15.79 -23.01
C GLY A 17 -9.51 15.80 -23.41
N PHE A 18 -8.70 15.20 -22.51
CA PHE A 18 -7.28 14.96 -22.77
C PHE A 18 -7.06 13.47 -22.93
N TYR A 19 -6.78 13.02 -24.14
CA TYR A 19 -6.50 11.61 -24.45
C TYR A 19 -5.02 11.47 -24.74
N VAL A 20 -4.34 10.63 -23.97
CA VAL A 20 -2.91 10.36 -24.08
C VAL A 20 -2.68 8.88 -24.38
N LYS A 21 -1.66 8.56 -25.18
CA LYS A 21 -1.24 7.18 -25.39
C LYS A 21 -0.46 6.68 -24.18
N PRO A 22 -0.53 5.38 -23.86
CA PRO A 22 0.35 4.77 -22.89
C PRO A 22 1.82 5.03 -23.24
N ALA A 23 2.61 5.36 -22.21
CA ALA A 23 4.03 5.64 -22.35
C ALA A 23 4.85 4.83 -21.37
N ILE A 24 6.00 4.33 -21.82
CA ILE A 24 7.03 3.71 -20.97
C ILE A 24 8.19 4.68 -20.89
N VAL A 25 8.59 5.03 -19.67
CA VAL A 25 9.68 5.96 -19.40
C VAL A 25 10.81 5.19 -18.73
N GLU A 26 11.92 5.02 -19.44
CA GLU A 26 13.12 4.41 -18.89
C GLU A 26 13.89 5.44 -18.07
N MET A 27 14.09 5.12 -16.79
CA MET A 27 14.77 5.95 -15.81
C MET A 27 16.13 5.34 -15.46
N LYS A 28 17.17 6.17 -15.40
CA LYS A 28 18.49 5.72 -14.93
C LYS A 28 18.62 5.68 -13.41
N THR A 29 17.91 6.56 -12.76
CA THR A 29 17.89 6.72 -11.30
C THR A 29 16.51 7.12 -10.86
N HIS A 30 16.19 6.83 -9.61
CA HIS A 30 14.97 7.28 -8.96
C HIS A 30 14.97 8.82 -8.85
N THR A 31 13.85 9.46 -9.17
CA THR A 31 13.68 10.91 -9.12
C THR A 31 12.42 11.28 -8.35
N ASN A 32 12.34 12.53 -7.89
CA ASN A 32 11.18 13.02 -7.17
C ASN A 32 9.88 12.96 -7.98
N ASP A 33 9.97 13.03 -9.31
CA ASP A 33 8.77 12.91 -10.17
C ASP A 33 8.10 11.53 -10.05
N MET A 34 8.89 10.48 -9.72
CA MET A 34 8.37 9.13 -9.50
C MET A 34 7.68 8.98 -8.13
N ASN A 35 7.93 9.90 -7.20
CA ASN A 35 7.31 9.89 -5.87
C ASN A 35 5.90 10.48 -5.87
N THR A 36 5.52 11.16 -6.94
CA THR A 36 4.19 11.76 -7.07
C THR A 36 3.33 10.84 -7.92
N GLU A 37 2.19 10.44 -7.38
CA GLU A 37 1.24 9.64 -8.12
C GLU A 37 0.70 10.42 -9.34
N THR A 38 0.93 9.86 -10.54
CA THR A 38 0.45 10.43 -11.79
C THR A 38 -0.70 9.59 -12.31
N PHE A 39 -1.93 10.10 -12.22
CA PHE A 39 -3.12 9.45 -12.77
C PHE A 39 -3.12 9.54 -14.31
N ALA A 40 -2.19 8.86 -14.95
CA ALA A 40 -2.03 8.80 -16.40
C ALA A 40 -1.45 7.43 -16.78
N PRO A 41 -1.60 6.98 -18.03
CA PRO A 41 -1.06 5.71 -18.50
C PRO A 41 0.46 5.80 -18.74
N ILE A 42 1.23 6.06 -17.69
CA ILE A 42 2.69 6.19 -17.71
C ILE A 42 3.27 5.08 -16.82
N LEU A 43 4.22 4.32 -17.38
CA LEU A 43 5.00 3.33 -16.65
C LEU A 43 6.46 3.78 -16.58
N TYR A 44 6.96 3.99 -15.40
CA TYR A 44 8.40 4.19 -15.16
C TYR A 44 9.08 2.84 -15.03
N VAL A 45 10.18 2.66 -15.73
CA VAL A 45 10.99 1.42 -15.70
C VAL A 45 12.41 1.77 -15.34
N MET A 46 12.97 1.05 -14.38
CA MET A 46 14.32 1.30 -13.89
C MET A 46 15.02 -0.04 -13.58
N PRO A 47 16.27 -0.24 -14.03
CA PRO A 47 17.03 -1.42 -13.66
C PRO A 47 17.50 -1.35 -12.19
N TYR A 48 17.61 -2.51 -11.56
CA TYR A 48 18.23 -2.68 -10.25
C TYR A 48 19.26 -3.81 -10.29
N GLN A 49 20.20 -3.82 -9.33
CA GLN A 49 21.25 -4.84 -9.25
C GLN A 49 20.90 -5.94 -8.23
N HIS A 50 20.26 -5.58 -7.14
CA HIS A 50 19.91 -6.48 -6.04
C HIS A 50 18.47 -6.26 -5.65
N LEU A 51 17.76 -7.32 -5.27
CA LEU A 51 16.35 -7.26 -4.87
C LEU A 51 16.15 -6.31 -3.67
N SER A 52 17.06 -6.28 -2.71
CA SER A 52 17.00 -5.35 -1.58
C SER A 52 16.94 -3.89 -2.05
N GLN A 53 17.74 -3.52 -3.06
CA GLN A 53 17.68 -2.18 -3.64
C GLN A 53 16.30 -1.88 -4.26
N ALA A 54 15.71 -2.86 -4.95
CA ALA A 54 14.38 -2.69 -5.54
C ALA A 54 13.30 -2.51 -4.46
N ILE A 55 13.38 -3.27 -3.37
CA ILE A 55 12.50 -3.15 -2.21
C ILE A 55 12.65 -1.79 -1.53
N ASP A 56 13.88 -1.34 -1.30
CA ASP A 56 14.16 -0.04 -0.70
C ASP A 56 13.58 1.11 -1.55
N LEU A 57 13.77 1.06 -2.87
CA LEU A 57 13.23 2.05 -3.79
C LEU A 57 11.69 2.04 -3.80
N GLN A 58 11.08 0.86 -3.85
CA GLN A 58 9.63 0.71 -3.76
C GLN A 58 9.09 1.28 -2.44
N ASN A 59 9.75 0.98 -1.33
CA ASN A 59 9.29 1.40 -0.01
C ASN A 59 9.59 2.89 0.28
N SER A 60 10.44 3.55 -0.50
CA SER A 60 10.80 4.96 -0.32
C SER A 60 9.71 5.95 -0.72
N VAL A 61 8.70 5.52 -1.48
CA VAL A 61 7.56 6.35 -1.85
C VAL A 61 6.52 6.40 -0.73
N GLN A 62 5.68 7.45 -0.74
CA GLN A 62 4.68 7.65 0.31
C GLN A 62 3.42 6.79 0.12
N GLN A 63 3.22 6.23 -1.05
CA GLN A 63 2.11 5.33 -1.35
C GLN A 63 2.47 3.88 -1.01
N GLY A 64 1.49 3.11 -0.57
CA GLY A 64 1.67 1.71 -0.20
C GLY A 64 0.42 0.88 -0.41
N LEU A 65 -0.27 1.06 -1.54
CA LEU A 65 -1.51 0.33 -1.80
C LEU A 65 -1.23 -1.10 -2.24
N SER A 66 -0.54 -1.28 -3.36
CA SER A 66 -0.25 -2.62 -3.88
C SER A 66 1.09 -2.71 -4.60
N SER A 67 1.67 -3.90 -4.53
CA SER A 67 2.94 -4.24 -5.13
C SER A 67 2.95 -5.65 -5.67
N SER A 68 3.92 -5.96 -6.51
CA SER A 68 4.07 -7.30 -7.07
C SER A 68 5.52 -7.62 -7.38
N ILE A 69 5.90 -8.86 -7.15
CA ILE A 69 7.17 -9.43 -7.61
C ILE A 69 6.90 -10.58 -8.58
N PHE A 70 7.68 -10.66 -9.64
CA PHE A 70 7.68 -11.79 -10.59
C PHE A 70 9.00 -12.53 -10.46
N THR A 71 8.97 -13.71 -9.84
CA THR A 71 10.17 -14.52 -9.59
C THR A 71 9.84 -16.00 -9.50
N ASN A 72 10.81 -16.84 -9.84
CA ASN A 72 10.76 -18.28 -9.60
C ASN A 72 11.63 -18.69 -8.39
N ASN A 73 12.23 -17.72 -7.70
CA ASN A 73 13.07 -17.95 -6.53
C ASN A 73 12.22 -17.82 -5.25
N LEU A 74 12.04 -18.93 -4.55
CA LEU A 74 11.27 -18.96 -3.30
C LEU A 74 11.81 -17.99 -2.25
N LYS A 75 13.14 -17.87 -2.12
CA LYS A 75 13.74 -16.95 -1.14
C LYS A 75 13.44 -15.49 -1.44
N GLU A 76 13.35 -15.11 -2.70
CA GLU A 76 12.99 -13.76 -3.09
C GLU A 76 11.51 -13.47 -2.81
N SER A 77 10.62 -14.44 -3.05
CA SER A 77 9.21 -14.29 -2.72
C SER A 77 8.98 -14.19 -1.21
N GLU A 78 9.66 -15.02 -0.41
CA GLU A 78 9.59 -14.97 1.05
C GLU A 78 10.14 -13.64 1.61
N LEU A 79 11.27 -13.15 1.06
CA LEU A 79 11.80 -11.84 1.43
C LEU A 79 10.81 -10.71 1.09
N PHE A 80 10.23 -10.75 -0.10
CA PHE A 80 9.29 -9.73 -0.57
C PHE A 80 8.00 -9.69 0.27
N LEU A 81 7.50 -10.83 0.71
CA LEU A 81 6.30 -10.94 1.56
C LEU A 81 6.60 -10.81 3.06
N GLY A 82 7.86 -10.87 3.44
CA GLY A 82 8.30 -10.81 4.84
C GLY A 82 8.28 -9.40 5.44
N PRO A 83 8.59 -9.27 6.74
CA PRO A 83 8.54 -7.99 7.44
C PRO A 83 9.53 -6.93 6.90
N GLU A 84 10.60 -7.37 6.24
CA GLU A 84 11.61 -6.50 5.61
C GLU A 84 11.33 -6.30 4.11
N GLY A 85 10.22 -6.82 3.62
CA GLY A 85 9.84 -6.80 2.22
C GLY A 85 9.00 -5.59 1.83
N SER A 86 7.93 -5.86 1.08
CA SER A 86 7.07 -4.80 0.55
C SER A 86 6.22 -4.13 1.62
N ASP A 87 6.35 -2.83 1.78
CA ASP A 87 5.52 -1.99 2.65
C ASP A 87 4.25 -1.53 1.91
N CYS A 88 3.42 -2.51 1.53
CA CYS A 88 2.15 -2.31 0.85
C CYS A 88 1.05 -3.15 1.51
N GLY A 89 -0.18 -2.66 1.44
CA GLY A 89 -1.34 -3.40 1.93
C GLY A 89 -1.65 -4.65 1.12
N ILE A 90 -1.25 -4.68 -0.15
CA ILE A 90 -1.35 -5.84 -1.04
C ILE A 90 0.02 -6.13 -1.63
N ALA A 91 0.55 -7.32 -1.37
CA ALA A 91 1.80 -7.80 -1.93
C ALA A 91 1.55 -9.12 -2.67
N ASN A 92 1.81 -9.12 -3.96
CA ASN A 92 1.52 -10.23 -4.85
C ASN A 92 2.81 -10.88 -5.37
N VAL A 93 2.75 -12.18 -5.62
CA VAL A 93 3.84 -12.93 -6.28
C VAL A 93 3.32 -13.54 -7.57
N ASN A 94 3.97 -13.25 -8.68
CA ASN A 94 3.64 -13.76 -10.02
C ASN A 94 2.21 -13.44 -10.50
N ILE A 95 1.63 -12.37 -9.98
CA ILE A 95 0.37 -11.81 -10.41
C ILE A 95 0.47 -10.28 -10.35
N GLY A 96 -0.23 -9.58 -11.21
CA GLY A 96 -0.20 -8.11 -11.28
C GLY A 96 -0.76 -7.43 -10.02
N THR A 97 -0.52 -6.13 -9.91
CA THR A 97 -0.96 -5.30 -8.79
C THR A 97 -2.45 -4.93 -8.84
N SER A 98 -3.11 -5.14 -9.99
CA SER A 98 -4.52 -4.86 -10.18
C SER A 98 -5.38 -6.06 -9.76
N GLY A 99 -6.44 -5.79 -9.06
CA GLY A 99 -7.41 -6.80 -8.66
C GLY A 99 -7.28 -7.19 -7.19
N ALA A 100 -8.33 -6.88 -6.46
CA ALA A 100 -8.56 -7.39 -5.13
C ALA A 100 -9.60 -8.50 -5.20
N GLU A 101 -9.27 -9.65 -4.63
CA GLU A 101 -10.26 -10.69 -4.36
C GLU A 101 -11.16 -10.25 -3.21
N ILE A 102 -12.46 -10.44 -3.35
CA ILE A 102 -13.44 -10.02 -2.33
C ILE A 102 -13.21 -10.71 -0.97
N GLY A 103 -12.59 -11.89 -0.98
CA GLY A 103 -12.19 -12.61 0.23
C GLY A 103 -10.91 -12.07 0.88
N GLY A 104 -10.13 -11.27 0.16
CA GLY A 104 -8.91 -10.65 0.62
C GLY A 104 -9.15 -9.24 1.19
N ALA A 105 -8.42 -8.87 2.21
CA ALA A 105 -8.47 -7.53 2.77
C ALA A 105 -7.87 -6.51 1.78
N PHE A 106 -8.66 -5.54 1.36
CA PHE A 106 -8.23 -4.48 0.46
C PHE A 106 -7.95 -3.20 1.24
N GLY A 107 -6.81 -2.62 1.01
CA GLY A 107 -6.38 -1.35 1.60
C GLY A 107 -4.87 -1.21 1.55
N GLY A 108 -4.37 -0.03 1.88
CA GLY A 108 -2.97 0.33 1.76
C GLY A 108 -2.31 0.65 3.09
N GLU A 109 -1.03 0.92 2.99
CA GLU A 109 -0.17 1.44 4.04
C GLU A 109 0.23 2.87 3.71
N LYS A 110 0.89 3.54 4.63
CA LYS A 110 1.39 4.92 4.49
C LYS A 110 0.26 5.90 4.08
N ASP A 111 0.47 6.73 3.08
CA ASP A 111 -0.52 7.73 2.63
C ASP A 111 -1.77 7.11 1.98
N THR A 112 -1.71 5.84 1.59
CA THR A 112 -2.88 5.11 1.10
C THR A 112 -3.79 4.59 2.20
N GLY A 113 -3.47 4.88 3.46
CA GLY A 113 -4.26 4.60 4.65
C GLY A 113 -3.98 3.23 5.26
N GLY A 114 -4.30 3.04 6.54
CA GLY A 114 -4.08 1.80 7.28
C GLY A 114 -5.34 0.95 7.48
N GLY A 115 -6.45 1.32 6.87
CA GLY A 115 -7.70 0.56 6.91
C GLY A 115 -7.70 -0.61 5.95
N ARG A 116 -8.64 -1.51 6.18
CA ARG A 116 -8.92 -2.62 5.24
C ARG A 116 -10.41 -2.72 5.04
N GLU A 117 -10.82 -2.90 3.78
CA GLU A 117 -12.19 -3.25 3.39
C GLU A 117 -12.18 -4.62 2.72
N SER A 118 -13.32 -5.27 2.65
CA SER A 118 -13.46 -6.68 2.27
C SER A 118 -12.60 -7.63 3.11
N GLY A 119 -12.69 -8.93 2.84
CA GLY A 119 -12.03 -9.93 3.66
C GLY A 119 -12.81 -10.32 4.93
N SER A 120 -12.34 -11.34 5.61
CA SER A 120 -13.09 -12.06 6.67
C SER A 120 -13.46 -11.24 7.88
N ASP A 121 -12.69 -10.20 8.23
CA ASP A 121 -12.92 -9.39 9.43
C ASP A 121 -13.18 -7.90 9.16
N ALA A 122 -13.33 -7.52 7.88
CA ALA A 122 -13.60 -6.14 7.49
C ALA A 122 -14.86 -5.55 8.16
N TRP A 123 -15.87 -6.39 8.46
CA TRP A 123 -17.06 -5.99 9.15
C TRP A 123 -16.79 -5.32 10.50
N LYS A 124 -15.68 -5.66 11.18
CA LYS A 124 -15.27 -5.04 12.45
C LYS A 124 -14.99 -3.54 12.31
N SER A 125 -14.57 -3.09 11.13
CA SER A 125 -14.30 -1.68 10.84
C SER A 125 -15.57 -0.84 10.84
N TYR A 126 -16.73 -1.46 10.61
CA TYR A 126 -18.05 -0.82 10.62
C TYR A 126 -18.71 -0.84 12.01
N MET A 127 -18.04 -1.43 13.00
CA MET A 127 -18.55 -1.58 14.37
C MET A 127 -17.84 -0.65 15.32
N ARG A 128 -18.60 -0.05 16.23
CA ARG A 128 -18.03 0.70 17.34
C ARG A 128 -17.55 -0.27 18.41
N ARG A 129 -16.28 -0.22 18.74
CA ARG A 129 -15.74 -0.97 19.87
C ARG A 129 -16.06 -0.22 21.15
N MET A 130 -16.58 -0.94 22.14
CA MET A 130 -16.85 -0.43 23.49
C MET A 130 -16.50 -1.51 24.50
N THR A 131 -15.78 -1.14 25.53
CA THR A 131 -15.63 -1.98 26.71
C THR A 131 -16.74 -1.62 27.70
N ALA A 132 -17.53 -2.61 28.10
CA ALA A 132 -18.57 -2.45 29.10
C ALA A 132 -18.28 -3.40 30.26
N THR A 133 -18.22 -2.87 31.43
CA THR A 133 -18.07 -3.63 32.69
C THR A 133 -19.27 -3.35 33.57
N LEU A 134 -19.91 -4.42 34.02
CA LEU A 134 -21.05 -4.36 34.94
C LEU A 134 -20.63 -4.95 36.28
N ASN A 135 -20.75 -4.14 37.34
CA ASN A 135 -20.58 -4.63 38.68
C ASN A 135 -21.96 -4.96 39.25
N TYR A 136 -22.18 -6.22 39.60
CA TYR A 136 -23.42 -6.71 40.26
C TYR A 136 -23.30 -6.73 41.78
N GLY A 137 -22.11 -6.43 42.32
CA GLY A 137 -21.89 -6.32 43.77
C GLY A 137 -22.32 -4.95 44.33
N SER A 138 -22.39 -4.87 45.64
CA SER A 138 -22.62 -3.61 46.37
C SER A 138 -21.31 -2.86 46.62
N ASP A 139 -20.17 -3.51 46.48
CA ASP A 139 -18.85 -2.95 46.72
C ASP A 139 -18.31 -2.24 45.50
N LEU A 140 -17.50 -1.21 45.70
CA LEU A 140 -16.79 -0.53 44.62
C LEU A 140 -15.42 -1.21 44.41
N PRO A 141 -15.26 -2.05 43.38
CA PRO A 141 -13.97 -2.65 43.11
C PRO A 141 -13.02 -1.56 42.58
N LEU A 142 -11.91 -1.37 43.30
CA LEU A 142 -10.90 -0.42 42.90
C LEU A 142 -9.99 -1.03 41.83
N ALA A 143 -9.37 -0.19 41.03
CA ALA A 143 -8.34 -0.61 40.10
C ALA A 143 -7.17 -1.26 40.85
N GLN A 144 -6.53 -2.25 40.27
CA GLN A 144 -5.42 -2.98 40.87
C GLN A 144 -4.32 -2.01 41.37
N GLY A 145 -3.94 -2.11 42.65
CA GLY A 145 -2.91 -1.28 43.27
C GLY A 145 -3.39 0.08 43.76
N VAL A 146 -4.72 0.34 43.77
CA VAL A 146 -5.30 1.55 44.34
C VAL A 146 -5.86 1.20 45.73
N GLU A 147 -5.35 1.85 46.78
CA GLU A 147 -5.86 1.81 48.14
C GLU A 147 -6.22 3.24 48.57
N PHE A 148 -7.37 3.41 49.18
CA PHE A 148 -7.73 4.69 49.84
C PHE A 148 -7.43 4.58 51.33
N ASP A 149 -6.63 5.51 51.87
CA ASP A 149 -6.45 5.64 53.31
C ASP A 149 -7.77 6.15 53.91
N ASP A 150 -8.45 5.31 54.67
CA ASP A 150 -9.54 5.72 55.53
C ASP A 150 -8.94 6.56 56.68
N LYS A 151 -9.00 7.89 56.55
CA LYS A 151 -8.74 8.82 57.65
C LYS A 151 -10.06 9.32 58.22
#